data_6aea35eb3130cba8ee047220f2d135a5
#
_entry.id   6aea35eb3130cba8ee047220f2d135a5
#
_cell.length_a   1.000
_cell.length_b   1.000
_cell.length_c   1.000
_cell.angle_alpha   90.00
_cell.angle_beta   90.00
_cell.angle_gamma   90.00
#
_symmetry.space_group_name_H-M   'P 1'
#
loop_
_entity.id
_entity.type
_entity.pdbx_description
1 polymer ?
#
loop_
_entity_poly.entity_id
_entity_poly.type
_entity_poly.pdbx_seq_one_letter_code
_entity_poly.pdbx_strand_id
1 'polypeptide(L)'
;MKLLIKLNLLGIALLTSQLAIAAQNVVLVTLDGVRWQEVFNGADENLINNPDFVKRSEALKAEFWHDDTKQRQQLLMPFITQTVAKQGAIIGDRNNNSKMSVSNPWYFSYPGYNEILSGFVDEGINSNDKILNPNQTMLELLEQQVEYKNKTALFGSWDVFPFIVNDKRSGVYVNAGFMPISANLSNDAALLNAMQNEIPSPWHNVRLDSFTYRFAKAYMLAKKPKLLVISLGETDDFAHDGAYDHYLKSAKQSDAFIKDLWQTIQTTEGYKNNTTLIITTDHGRGSHAKDWQHHSSKQALAKSEQGRKAFPEGIIGSEHIWFAAIGPAIKTTGLVTTKTELKQAQVAATVLTALGENPQTINPKMAPAIAEVLK
;
A
#
# COMPACT_ATOMS: atom_id res chain seq x y z
N MET A 1 72.87 9.11 32.32
CA MET A 1 72.23 8.02 31.60
C MET A 1 70.72 8.25 31.71
N LYS A 2 70.09 8.91 30.67
CA LYS A 2 68.68 9.26 30.66
C LYS A 2 67.93 8.20 29.89
N LEU A 3 66.99 7.49 30.53
CA LEU A 3 66.14 6.45 29.95
C LEU A 3 64.91 7.15 29.40
N LEU A 4 64.76 7.14 28.07
CA LEU A 4 63.53 7.65 27.34
C LEU A 4 62.51 6.51 27.29
N ILE A 5 61.43 6.64 28.00
CA ILE A 5 60.24 5.76 27.88
C ILE A 5 59.40 6.30 26.72
N LYS A 6 59.29 5.52 25.63
CA LYS A 6 58.35 5.78 24.54
C LYS A 6 57.00 5.21 24.93
N LEU A 7 56.03 6.08 25.17
CA LEU A 7 54.62 5.71 25.31
C LEU A 7 54.01 5.49 23.91
N ASN A 8 53.70 4.23 23.59
CA ASN A 8 52.89 3.91 22.41
C ASN A 8 51.40 4.10 22.77
N LEU A 9 50.81 5.17 22.26
CA LEU A 9 49.34 5.37 22.26
C LEU A 9 48.73 4.49 21.18
N LEU A 10 48.17 3.35 21.58
CA LEU A 10 47.31 2.53 20.72
C LEU A 10 45.95 3.21 20.64
N GLY A 11 45.68 3.88 19.51
CA GLY A 11 44.35 4.44 19.20
C GLY A 11 43.36 3.32 18.92
N ILE A 12 42.47 3.03 19.87
CA ILE A 12 41.32 2.17 19.67
C ILE A 12 40.31 2.99 18.87
N ALA A 13 40.24 2.75 17.56
CA ALA A 13 39.16 3.22 16.72
C ALA A 13 37.88 2.45 17.09
N LEU A 14 37.00 3.07 17.88
CA LEU A 14 35.64 2.60 18.08
C LEU A 14 34.90 2.70 16.72
N LEU A 15 34.84 1.61 15.98
CA LEU A 15 33.88 1.41 14.92
C LEU A 15 32.50 1.34 15.56
N THR A 16 31.83 2.47 15.66
CA THR A 16 30.37 2.50 15.90
C THR A 16 29.70 1.97 14.64
N SER A 17 29.46 0.66 14.59
CA SER A 17 28.48 0.11 13.67
C SER A 17 27.15 0.80 13.99
N GLN A 18 26.66 1.66 13.11
CA GLN A 18 25.29 2.08 13.16
C GLN A 18 24.43 0.83 12.90
N LEU A 19 23.98 0.22 13.98
CA LEU A 19 22.93 -0.79 13.89
C LEU A 19 21.74 -0.12 13.20
N ALA A 20 21.38 -0.59 12.02
CA ALA A 20 20.15 -0.20 11.38
C ALA A 20 19.02 -0.41 12.39
N ILE A 21 18.31 0.65 12.75
CA ILE A 21 17.23 0.57 13.73
C ILE A 21 16.05 -0.07 13.00
N ALA A 22 15.89 -1.38 13.18
CA ALA A 22 14.69 -2.09 12.75
C ALA A 22 13.48 -1.49 13.48
N ALA A 23 12.37 -1.31 12.76
CA ALA A 23 11.12 -0.97 13.38
C ALA A 23 10.60 -2.16 14.19
N GLN A 24 9.96 -1.92 15.33
CA GLN A 24 9.30 -3.01 16.05
C GLN A 24 7.95 -3.38 15.44
N ASN A 25 7.37 -2.44 14.67
CA ASN A 25 6.07 -2.59 14.04
C ASN A 25 6.11 -2.06 12.60
N VAL A 26 5.31 -2.66 11.73
CA VAL A 26 5.05 -2.14 10.38
C VAL A 26 3.56 -2.04 10.15
N VAL A 27 3.12 -0.92 9.58
CA VAL A 27 1.79 -0.77 9.01
C VAL A 27 1.94 -0.63 7.50
N LEU A 28 1.32 -1.54 6.76
CA LEU A 28 1.22 -1.49 5.29
C LEU A 28 -0.19 -1.03 4.91
N VAL A 29 -0.29 0.03 4.13
CA VAL A 29 -1.56 0.50 3.57
C VAL A 29 -1.51 0.32 2.06
N THR A 30 -2.53 -0.30 1.47
CA THR A 30 -2.70 -0.41 0.03
C THR A 30 -3.92 0.39 -0.41
N LEU A 31 -3.78 1.13 -1.51
CA LEU A 31 -4.85 1.88 -2.16
C LEU A 31 -5.13 1.24 -3.51
N ASP A 32 -6.26 0.52 -3.63
CA ASP A 32 -6.59 -0.26 -4.81
C ASP A 32 -6.68 0.62 -6.06
N GLY A 33 -5.88 0.28 -7.08
CA GLY A 33 -5.91 0.91 -8.39
C GLY A 33 -5.61 2.42 -8.44
N VAL A 34 -4.98 3.01 -7.42
CA VAL A 34 -4.59 4.43 -7.46
C VAL A 34 -3.42 4.62 -8.43
N ARG A 35 -3.67 5.38 -9.50
CA ARG A 35 -2.68 5.61 -10.54
C ARG A 35 -1.51 6.47 -10.04
N TRP A 36 -0.31 6.18 -10.52
CA TRP A 36 0.85 7.03 -10.26
C TRP A 36 0.66 8.48 -10.74
N GLN A 37 -0.14 8.67 -11.80
CA GLN A 37 -0.42 9.99 -12.35
C GLN A 37 -1.03 10.92 -11.32
N GLU A 38 -2.07 10.46 -10.59
CA GLU A 38 -2.69 11.29 -9.56
C GLU A 38 -1.76 11.54 -8.38
N VAL A 39 -0.95 10.57 -7.99
CA VAL A 39 0.02 10.75 -6.90
C VAL A 39 1.08 11.81 -7.25
N PHE A 40 1.60 11.79 -8.49
CA PHE A 40 2.72 12.64 -8.89
C PHE A 40 2.35 13.84 -9.76
N ASN A 41 1.11 13.93 -10.26
CA ASN A 41 0.65 15.08 -11.04
C ASN A 41 -0.60 15.74 -10.47
N GLY A 42 -1.27 15.11 -9.49
CA GLY A 42 -2.60 15.53 -9.03
C GLY A 42 -3.70 15.19 -10.04
N ALA A 43 -4.82 15.91 -10.00
CA ALA A 43 -5.93 15.66 -10.91
C ALA A 43 -5.53 15.74 -12.39
N ASP A 44 -6.02 14.80 -13.20
CA ASP A 44 -5.77 14.75 -14.64
C ASP A 44 -6.68 15.74 -15.37
N GLU A 45 -6.09 16.61 -16.21
CA GLU A 45 -6.80 17.67 -16.92
C GLU A 45 -7.86 17.13 -17.90
N ASN A 46 -7.56 16.04 -18.60
CA ASN A 46 -8.47 15.45 -19.57
C ASN A 46 -9.66 14.78 -18.88
N LEU A 47 -9.44 14.18 -17.72
CA LEU A 47 -10.49 13.49 -16.96
C LEU A 47 -11.39 14.47 -16.22
N ILE A 48 -10.83 15.48 -15.55
CA ILE A 48 -11.60 16.46 -14.77
C ILE A 48 -12.51 17.32 -15.65
N ASN A 49 -12.15 17.50 -16.92
CA ASN A 49 -12.92 18.23 -17.92
C ASN A 49 -13.91 17.36 -18.71
N ASN A 50 -13.84 16.03 -18.57
CA ASN A 50 -14.67 15.14 -19.38
C ASN A 50 -16.07 14.96 -18.75
N PRO A 51 -17.16 15.37 -19.46
CA PRO A 51 -18.53 15.26 -18.94
C PRO A 51 -19.01 13.81 -18.77
N ASP A 52 -18.37 12.84 -19.41
CA ASP A 52 -18.68 11.41 -19.21
C ASP A 52 -18.23 10.94 -17.81
N PHE A 53 -17.21 11.55 -17.24
CA PHE A 53 -16.61 11.17 -15.95
C PHE A 53 -16.88 12.15 -14.81
N VAL A 54 -17.19 13.41 -15.14
CA VAL A 54 -17.39 14.48 -14.15
C VAL A 54 -18.59 15.34 -14.53
N LYS A 55 -19.66 15.24 -13.73
CA LYS A 55 -20.89 16.02 -14.00
C LYS A 55 -20.77 17.50 -13.60
N ARG A 56 -19.93 17.84 -12.61
CA ARG A 56 -19.76 19.21 -12.09
C ARG A 56 -18.28 19.59 -12.12
N SER A 57 -17.72 19.71 -13.32
CA SER A 57 -16.28 19.92 -13.56
C SER A 57 -15.77 21.19 -12.86
N GLU A 58 -16.47 22.32 -12.94
CA GLU A 58 -16.00 23.59 -12.30
C GLU A 58 -15.94 23.48 -10.77
N ALA A 59 -16.88 22.79 -10.14
CA ALA A 59 -16.85 22.56 -8.69
C ALA A 59 -15.67 21.62 -8.31
N LEU A 60 -15.42 20.60 -9.12
CA LEU A 60 -14.31 19.69 -8.89
C LEU A 60 -12.94 20.35 -9.12
N LYS A 61 -12.83 21.21 -10.14
CA LYS A 61 -11.63 22.01 -10.38
C LYS A 61 -11.33 22.96 -9.22
N ALA A 62 -12.35 23.61 -8.67
CA ALA A 62 -12.16 24.47 -7.49
C ALA A 62 -11.57 23.73 -6.29
N GLU A 63 -11.77 22.40 -6.20
CA GLU A 63 -11.25 21.56 -5.12
C GLU A 63 -9.86 20.94 -5.44
N PHE A 64 -9.61 20.52 -6.69
CA PHE A 64 -8.47 19.66 -7.04
C PHE A 64 -7.57 20.21 -8.14
N TRP A 65 -7.95 21.30 -8.83
CA TRP A 65 -7.16 21.80 -9.96
C TRP A 65 -6.29 23.00 -9.59
N HIS A 66 -5.09 22.98 -10.11
CA HIS A 66 -4.18 24.12 -10.16
C HIS A 66 -3.21 23.93 -11.33
N ASP A 67 -2.78 25.00 -11.99
CA ASP A 67 -1.85 24.92 -13.13
C ASP A 67 -0.47 24.38 -12.71
N ASP A 68 -0.02 24.74 -11.52
CA ASP A 68 1.19 24.17 -10.93
C ASP A 68 0.98 22.76 -10.41
N THR A 69 1.75 21.81 -10.96
CA THR A 69 1.66 20.37 -10.62
C THR A 69 1.87 20.09 -9.13
N LYS A 70 2.81 20.81 -8.47
CA LYS A 70 3.05 20.59 -7.05
C LYS A 70 1.87 21.01 -6.20
N GLN A 71 1.18 22.08 -6.60
CA GLN A 71 -0.05 22.49 -5.92
C GLN A 71 -1.18 21.49 -6.16
N ARG A 72 -1.35 20.96 -7.39
CA ARG A 72 -2.33 19.86 -7.65
C ARG A 72 -2.08 18.63 -6.78
N GLN A 73 -0.82 18.19 -6.67
CA GLN A 73 -0.43 17.09 -5.76
C GLN A 73 -0.86 17.37 -4.30
N GLN A 74 -0.63 18.60 -3.84
CA GLN A 74 -0.97 19.01 -2.48
C GLN A 74 -2.47 19.14 -2.22
N LEU A 75 -3.25 19.48 -3.25
CA LEU A 75 -4.71 19.51 -3.16
C LEU A 75 -5.29 18.09 -3.03
N LEU A 76 -4.66 17.11 -3.67
CA LEU A 76 -5.16 15.73 -3.70
C LEU A 76 -4.62 14.89 -2.55
N MET A 77 -3.29 14.73 -2.43
CA MET A 77 -2.65 13.82 -1.46
C MET A 77 -1.55 14.56 -0.66
N PRO A 78 -1.91 15.55 0.18
CA PRO A 78 -0.96 16.40 0.88
C PRO A 78 -0.05 15.65 1.84
N PHE A 79 -0.51 14.61 2.53
CA PHE A 79 0.31 13.88 3.48
C PHE A 79 1.40 13.07 2.77
N ILE A 80 1.05 12.33 1.73
CA ILE A 80 2.02 11.54 0.94
C ILE A 80 3.03 12.48 0.28
N THR A 81 2.58 13.54 -0.38
CA THR A 81 3.44 14.40 -1.19
C THR A 81 4.27 15.40 -0.38
N GLN A 82 3.80 15.81 0.80
CA GLN A 82 4.53 16.80 1.62
C GLN A 82 5.22 16.20 2.84
N THR A 83 4.62 15.18 3.47
CA THR A 83 5.19 14.60 4.69
C THR A 83 6.02 13.36 4.36
N VAL A 84 5.41 12.35 3.73
CA VAL A 84 6.12 11.09 3.43
C VAL A 84 7.25 11.34 2.44
N ALA A 85 7.00 12.06 1.35
CA ALA A 85 8.03 12.38 0.35
C ALA A 85 9.19 13.22 0.90
N LYS A 86 9.02 13.98 2.00
CA LYS A 86 10.09 14.80 2.59
C LYS A 86 10.82 14.12 3.76
N GLN A 87 10.12 13.28 4.51
CA GLN A 87 10.65 12.66 5.73
C GLN A 87 10.94 11.16 5.57
N GLY A 88 10.66 10.61 4.41
CA GLY A 88 10.84 9.21 4.06
C GLY A 88 11.33 9.03 2.63
N ALA A 89 10.76 8.08 1.92
CA ALA A 89 11.08 7.75 0.54
C ALA A 89 9.81 7.55 -0.29
N ILE A 90 9.84 7.94 -1.56
CA ILE A 90 8.76 7.74 -2.52
C ILE A 90 9.30 7.27 -3.87
N ILE A 91 8.59 6.36 -4.52
CA ILE A 91 8.96 5.73 -5.80
C ILE A 91 7.74 5.72 -6.72
N GLY A 92 7.94 5.86 -8.03
CA GLY A 92 6.88 5.70 -9.03
C GLY A 92 6.63 6.94 -9.88
N ASP A 93 7.34 8.04 -9.65
CA ASP A 93 7.27 9.22 -10.51
C ASP A 93 7.98 8.96 -11.84
N ARG A 94 7.23 8.45 -12.79
CA ARG A 94 7.76 8.09 -14.10
C ARG A 94 8.23 9.28 -14.92
N ASN A 95 7.76 10.49 -14.61
CA ASN A 95 8.27 11.73 -15.23
C ASN A 95 9.71 12.03 -14.80
N ASN A 96 10.11 11.56 -13.63
CA ASN A 96 11.43 11.79 -13.05
C ASN A 96 12.28 10.51 -12.94
N ASN A 97 12.08 9.54 -13.85
CA ASN A 97 12.83 8.28 -13.92
C ASN A 97 12.78 7.43 -12.63
N SER A 98 11.78 7.63 -11.81
CA SER A 98 11.47 6.76 -10.67
C SER A 98 10.41 5.76 -11.11
N LYS A 99 10.78 4.49 -11.24
CA LYS A 99 9.90 3.49 -11.85
C LYS A 99 9.69 2.30 -10.92
N MET A 100 8.44 1.90 -10.77
CA MET A 100 8.03 0.66 -10.11
C MET A 100 6.88 0.02 -10.89
N SER A 101 6.89 -1.30 -11.00
CA SER A 101 5.87 -2.03 -11.75
C SER A 101 5.45 -3.32 -11.05
N VAL A 102 4.24 -3.76 -11.38
CA VAL A 102 3.74 -5.11 -11.12
C VAL A 102 4.64 -6.12 -11.85
N SER A 103 4.89 -7.29 -11.26
CA SER A 103 5.68 -8.36 -11.89
C SER A 103 4.82 -9.50 -12.42
N ASN A 104 3.64 -9.73 -11.84
CA ASN A 104 2.73 -10.75 -12.33
C ASN A 104 2.18 -10.36 -13.72
N PRO A 105 1.82 -11.35 -14.59
CA PRO A 105 1.40 -11.07 -15.96
C PRO A 105 -0.07 -10.66 -16.10
N TRP A 106 -0.80 -10.42 -14.99
CA TRP A 106 -2.25 -10.23 -15.01
C TRP A 106 -2.68 -8.77 -14.86
N TYR A 107 -2.02 -7.98 -13.97
CA TYR A 107 -2.25 -6.57 -13.68
C TYR A 107 -3.67 -6.28 -13.15
N PHE A 108 -4.12 -7.09 -12.17
CA PHE A 108 -5.37 -6.86 -11.44
C PHE A 108 -5.25 -7.36 -9.98
N SER A 109 -6.29 -7.14 -9.17
CA SER A 109 -6.22 -7.09 -7.71
C SER A 109 -5.71 -8.36 -7.05
N TYR A 110 -6.32 -9.54 -7.23
CA TYR A 110 -5.88 -10.72 -6.49
C TYR A 110 -4.42 -11.11 -6.78
N PRO A 111 -3.97 -11.20 -8.06
CA PRO A 111 -2.55 -11.42 -8.36
C PRO A 111 -1.64 -10.34 -7.80
N GLY A 112 -2.05 -9.06 -7.83
CA GLY A 112 -1.30 -7.93 -7.26
C GLY A 112 -1.16 -8.07 -5.75
N TYR A 113 -2.23 -8.33 -5.03
CA TYR A 113 -2.20 -8.58 -3.58
C TYR A 113 -1.41 -9.84 -3.21
N ASN A 114 -1.52 -10.92 -4.00
CA ASN A 114 -0.66 -12.09 -3.80
C ASN A 114 0.82 -11.69 -3.90
N GLU A 115 1.19 -10.93 -4.91
CA GLU A 115 2.57 -10.49 -5.13
C GLU A 115 3.08 -9.61 -3.99
N ILE A 116 2.27 -8.62 -3.54
CA ILE A 116 2.58 -7.74 -2.41
C ILE A 116 2.79 -8.55 -1.11
N LEU A 117 1.94 -9.55 -0.85
CA LEU A 117 1.89 -10.23 0.44
C LEU A 117 2.77 -11.48 0.49
N SER A 118 3.02 -12.17 -0.64
CA SER A 118 3.89 -13.35 -0.70
C SER A 118 5.33 -13.04 -1.10
N GLY A 119 5.56 -11.90 -1.79
CA GLY A 119 6.89 -11.47 -2.24
C GLY A 119 7.40 -12.15 -3.50
N PHE A 120 6.54 -12.85 -4.25
CA PHE A 120 6.88 -13.48 -5.52
C PHE A 120 5.68 -13.61 -6.44
N VAL A 121 5.94 -13.82 -7.71
CA VAL A 121 4.92 -14.05 -8.74
C VAL A 121 4.47 -15.51 -8.73
N ASP A 122 3.16 -15.72 -8.79
CA ASP A 122 2.55 -17.01 -9.08
C ASP A 122 1.52 -16.83 -10.20
N GLU A 123 1.84 -17.29 -11.40
CA GLU A 123 0.97 -17.18 -12.58
C GLU A 123 -0.34 -17.97 -12.44
N GLY A 124 -0.39 -18.93 -11.51
CA GLY A 124 -1.59 -19.67 -11.17
C GLY A 124 -2.65 -18.84 -10.45
N ILE A 125 -2.25 -17.72 -9.82
CA ILE A 125 -3.19 -16.72 -9.29
C ILE A 125 -3.61 -15.81 -10.44
N ASN A 126 -4.69 -16.13 -11.11
CA ASN A 126 -5.06 -15.56 -12.40
C ASN A 126 -6.54 -15.17 -12.55
N SER A 127 -7.22 -14.99 -11.42
CA SER A 127 -8.59 -14.46 -11.34
C SER A 127 -8.78 -13.73 -10.00
N ASN A 128 -9.89 -12.97 -9.90
CA ASN A 128 -10.38 -12.36 -8.67
C ASN A 128 -11.39 -13.24 -7.92
N ASP A 129 -11.47 -14.52 -8.27
CA ASP A 129 -12.39 -15.47 -7.65
C ASP A 129 -12.02 -15.76 -6.19
N LYS A 130 -13.03 -16.10 -5.39
CA LYS A 130 -12.87 -16.49 -3.99
C LYS A 130 -12.27 -17.90 -3.84
N ILE A 131 -11.04 -18.05 -4.31
CA ILE A 131 -10.25 -19.29 -4.24
C ILE A 131 -9.16 -19.08 -3.18
N LEU A 132 -9.04 -20.01 -2.23
CA LEU A 132 -8.02 -19.93 -1.17
C LEU A 132 -6.61 -19.95 -1.76
N ASN A 133 -5.81 -18.93 -1.42
CA ASN A 133 -4.44 -18.77 -1.90
C ASN A 133 -3.57 -19.97 -1.47
N PRO A 134 -2.94 -20.69 -2.41
CA PRO A 134 -2.00 -21.76 -2.08
C PRO A 134 -0.71 -21.22 -1.47
N ASN A 135 -0.36 -19.97 -1.76
CA ASN A 135 0.88 -19.34 -1.31
C ASN A 135 0.77 -18.86 0.13
N GLN A 136 1.86 -18.99 0.88
CA GLN A 136 1.96 -18.38 2.20
C GLN A 136 2.32 -16.88 2.05
N THR A 137 1.56 -16.04 2.72
CA THR A 137 1.84 -14.61 2.80
C THR A 137 2.85 -14.29 3.91
N MET A 138 3.50 -13.13 3.86
CA MET A 138 4.37 -12.67 4.95
C MET A 138 3.63 -12.62 6.31
N LEU A 139 2.32 -12.32 6.30
CA LEU A 139 1.50 -12.34 7.50
C LEU A 139 1.43 -13.76 8.10
N GLU A 140 1.14 -14.76 7.28
CA GLU A 140 1.08 -16.18 7.70
C GLU A 140 2.44 -16.67 8.21
N LEU A 141 3.52 -16.37 7.48
CA LEU A 141 4.87 -16.77 7.84
C LEU A 141 5.34 -16.14 9.18
N LEU A 142 4.96 -14.90 9.44
CA LEU A 142 5.19 -14.26 10.74
C LEU A 142 4.28 -14.85 11.82
N GLU A 143 2.99 -15.06 11.54
CA GLU A 143 2.02 -15.59 12.53
C GLU A 143 2.43 -16.98 13.06
N GLN A 144 3.20 -17.75 12.29
CA GLN A 144 3.76 -19.03 12.70
C GLN A 144 4.94 -18.91 13.68
N GLN A 145 5.56 -17.73 13.80
CA GLN A 145 6.65 -17.46 14.73
C GLN A 145 6.10 -17.07 16.11
N VAL A 146 6.72 -17.54 17.16
CA VAL A 146 6.26 -17.34 18.56
C VAL A 146 6.09 -15.85 18.91
N GLU A 147 7.02 -15.01 18.48
CA GLU A 147 7.02 -13.58 18.81
C GLU A 147 5.98 -12.76 18.04
N TYR A 148 5.46 -13.29 16.92
CA TYR A 148 4.41 -12.66 16.10
C TYR A 148 3.03 -13.28 16.31
N LYS A 149 2.93 -14.33 17.11
CA LYS A 149 1.67 -15.04 17.35
C LYS A 149 0.59 -14.10 17.89
N ASN A 150 -0.56 -14.02 17.17
CA ASN A 150 -1.64 -13.06 17.40
C ASN A 150 -1.21 -11.58 17.29
N LYS A 151 -0.13 -11.31 16.52
CA LYS A 151 0.41 -9.96 16.31
C LYS A 151 0.40 -9.56 14.83
N THR A 152 -0.24 -10.34 13.97
CA THR A 152 -0.49 -10.01 12.56
C THR A 152 -1.98 -9.82 12.33
N ALA A 153 -2.33 -8.83 11.51
CA ALA A 153 -3.73 -8.57 11.17
C ALA A 153 -3.86 -7.94 9.78
N LEU A 154 -4.98 -8.23 9.10
CA LEU A 154 -5.37 -7.59 7.86
C LEU A 154 -6.79 -7.06 7.94
N PHE A 155 -6.97 -5.81 7.50
CA PHE A 155 -8.28 -5.17 7.30
C PHE A 155 -8.40 -4.78 5.83
N GLY A 156 -9.47 -5.23 5.16
CA GLY A 156 -9.70 -4.94 3.75
C GLY A 156 -11.13 -4.50 3.45
N SER A 157 -11.29 -3.57 2.52
CA SER A 157 -12.63 -3.18 2.05
C SER A 157 -13.26 -4.27 1.21
N TRP A 158 -12.46 -4.97 0.40
CA TRP A 158 -12.92 -6.05 -0.48
C TRP A 158 -13.07 -7.39 0.25
N ASP A 159 -14.16 -8.10 0.01
CA ASP A 159 -14.52 -9.34 0.71
C ASP A 159 -13.74 -10.60 0.25
N VAL A 160 -12.77 -10.42 -0.66
CA VAL A 160 -11.87 -11.50 -1.14
C VAL A 160 -10.62 -11.67 -0.26
N PHE A 161 -10.29 -10.70 0.60
CA PHE A 161 -9.09 -10.78 1.43
C PHE A 161 -8.97 -12.04 2.31
N PRO A 162 -10.05 -12.63 2.88
CA PRO A 162 -9.95 -13.91 3.58
C PRO A 162 -9.37 -15.04 2.70
N PHE A 163 -9.64 -15.00 1.39
CA PHE A 163 -9.10 -15.97 0.44
C PHE A 163 -7.65 -15.66 0.07
N ILE A 164 -7.32 -14.37 -0.12
CA ILE A 164 -5.96 -13.90 -0.45
C ILE A 164 -4.96 -14.30 0.64
N VAL A 165 -5.31 -14.13 1.92
CA VAL A 165 -4.44 -14.53 3.05
C VAL A 165 -4.70 -15.95 3.54
N ASN A 166 -5.62 -16.69 2.91
CA ASN A 166 -6.04 -18.03 3.29
C ASN A 166 -6.34 -18.14 4.79
N ASP A 167 -7.39 -17.43 5.25
CA ASP A 167 -7.77 -17.33 6.67
C ASP A 167 -7.99 -18.70 7.32
N LYS A 168 -8.35 -19.73 6.54
CA LYS A 168 -8.53 -21.10 6.99
C LYS A 168 -7.23 -21.77 7.44
N ARG A 169 -6.09 -21.36 6.86
CA ARG A 169 -4.76 -21.93 7.13
C ARG A 169 -3.88 -21.01 7.95
N SER A 170 -3.91 -19.72 7.65
CA SER A 170 -2.87 -18.76 8.08
C SER A 170 -2.87 -18.45 9.58
N GLY A 171 -4.02 -18.53 10.24
CA GLY A 171 -4.18 -18.07 11.62
C GLY A 171 -4.15 -16.53 11.80
N VAL A 172 -3.99 -15.78 10.71
CA VAL A 172 -3.99 -14.31 10.70
C VAL A 172 -5.37 -13.77 11.04
N TYR A 173 -5.45 -12.73 11.87
CA TYR A 173 -6.71 -12.03 12.07
C TYR A 173 -7.08 -11.24 10.81
N VAL A 174 -8.22 -11.58 10.22
CA VAL A 174 -8.75 -10.92 9.01
C VAL A 174 -10.11 -10.32 9.30
N ASN A 175 -10.30 -9.07 8.91
CA ASN A 175 -11.61 -8.41 8.87
C ASN A 175 -11.78 -7.71 7.52
N ALA A 176 -12.66 -8.22 6.67
CA ALA A 176 -12.79 -7.76 5.29
C ALA A 176 -14.24 -7.75 4.83
N GLY A 177 -14.53 -6.98 3.78
CA GLY A 177 -15.89 -6.78 3.30
C GLY A 177 -16.80 -6.30 4.44
N PHE A 178 -17.97 -6.84 4.56
CA PHE A 178 -18.97 -6.43 5.56
C PHE A 178 -18.86 -7.17 6.90
N MET A 179 -17.71 -7.79 7.21
CA MET A 179 -17.46 -8.44 8.49
C MET A 179 -17.47 -7.41 9.63
N PRO A 180 -18.27 -7.62 10.70
CA PRO A 180 -18.24 -6.73 11.86
C PRO A 180 -16.94 -6.92 12.66
N ILE A 181 -16.56 -5.90 13.46
CA ILE A 181 -15.54 -6.07 14.50
C ILE A 181 -16.21 -6.48 15.83
N SER A 182 -15.42 -7.05 16.76
CA SER A 182 -15.90 -7.34 18.11
C SER A 182 -16.42 -6.07 18.79
N ALA A 183 -17.64 -6.11 19.33
CA ALA A 183 -18.26 -4.98 20.01
C ALA A 183 -17.46 -4.47 21.23
N ASN A 184 -16.63 -5.34 21.81
CA ASN A 184 -15.79 -5.00 22.97
C ASN A 184 -14.40 -4.48 22.57
N LEU A 185 -14.15 -4.27 21.28
CA LEU A 185 -12.83 -3.84 20.80
C LEU A 185 -12.54 -2.36 21.14
N SER A 186 -13.55 -1.51 21.05
CA SER A 186 -13.50 -0.09 21.43
C SER A 186 -14.89 0.40 21.84
N ASN A 187 -14.96 1.57 22.47
CA ASN A 187 -16.24 2.19 22.84
C ASN A 187 -17.16 2.42 21.64
N ASP A 188 -16.59 2.68 20.45
CA ASP A 188 -17.34 2.99 19.23
C ASP A 188 -17.64 1.74 18.38
N ALA A 189 -17.13 0.56 18.76
CA ALA A 189 -17.21 -0.64 17.90
C ALA A 189 -18.65 -1.05 17.58
N ALA A 190 -19.54 -1.01 18.57
CA ALA A 190 -20.95 -1.34 18.37
C ALA A 190 -21.65 -0.33 17.46
N LEU A 191 -21.37 0.97 17.63
CA LEU A 191 -21.92 2.03 16.78
C LEU A 191 -21.40 1.89 15.34
N LEU A 192 -20.11 1.65 15.14
CA LEU A 192 -19.53 1.47 13.82
C LEU A 192 -20.12 0.25 13.09
N ASN A 193 -20.37 -0.85 13.81
CA ASN A 193 -21.04 -2.03 13.24
C ASN A 193 -22.49 -1.70 12.83
N ALA A 194 -23.23 -0.96 13.67
CA ALA A 194 -24.58 -0.53 13.33
C ALA A 194 -24.59 0.39 12.09
N MET A 195 -23.72 1.40 12.06
CA MET A 195 -23.60 2.32 10.94
C MET A 195 -23.22 1.59 9.64
N GLN A 196 -22.34 0.59 9.69
CA GLN A 196 -22.01 -0.22 8.51
C GLN A 196 -23.23 -0.92 7.91
N ASN A 197 -24.15 -1.39 8.75
CA ASN A 197 -25.39 -2.04 8.31
C ASN A 197 -26.45 -1.04 7.83
N GLU A 198 -26.44 0.18 8.33
CA GLU A 198 -27.41 1.24 8.01
C GLU A 198 -27.04 2.04 6.77
N ILE A 199 -25.74 2.24 6.53
CA ILE A 199 -25.22 3.02 5.40
C ILE A 199 -24.94 2.07 4.23
N PRO A 200 -25.74 2.14 3.13
CA PRO A 200 -25.55 1.24 2.00
C PRO A 200 -24.24 1.54 1.29
N SER A 201 -23.45 0.50 1.01
CA SER A 201 -22.37 0.60 0.04
C SER A 201 -22.93 0.58 -1.38
N PRO A 202 -22.36 1.33 -2.33
CA PRO A 202 -22.72 1.21 -3.74
C PRO A 202 -22.39 -0.19 -4.31
N TRP A 203 -21.49 -0.92 -3.66
CA TRP A 203 -21.02 -2.23 -4.13
C TRP A 203 -21.42 -3.36 -3.15
N HIS A 204 -21.63 -4.57 -3.70
CA HIS A 204 -22.11 -5.71 -2.93
C HIS A 204 -20.98 -6.49 -2.23
N ASN A 205 -19.73 -6.27 -2.62
CA ASN A 205 -18.52 -7.02 -2.17
C ASN A 205 -17.43 -6.11 -1.60
N VAL A 206 -17.60 -4.78 -1.66
CA VAL A 206 -16.64 -3.79 -1.13
C VAL A 206 -17.37 -2.87 -0.16
N ARG A 207 -16.93 -2.84 1.10
CA ARG A 207 -17.45 -1.89 2.09
C ARG A 207 -16.76 -0.55 1.94
N LEU A 208 -17.38 0.51 2.42
CA LEU A 208 -16.78 1.84 2.43
C LEU A 208 -15.47 1.86 3.24
N ASP A 209 -14.44 2.50 2.70
CA ASP A 209 -13.10 2.60 3.27
C ASP A 209 -13.10 3.23 4.67
N SER A 210 -14.06 4.10 4.95
CA SER A 210 -14.27 4.69 6.27
C SER A 210 -14.45 3.64 7.37
N PHE A 211 -15.17 2.54 7.09
CA PHE A 211 -15.33 1.45 8.06
C PHE A 211 -14.06 0.62 8.17
N THR A 212 -13.44 0.28 7.02
CA THR A 212 -12.17 -0.47 7.01
C THR A 212 -11.11 0.25 7.83
N TYR A 213 -10.92 1.54 7.60
CA TYR A 213 -9.98 2.37 8.32
C TYR A 213 -10.30 2.43 9.82
N ARG A 214 -11.55 2.72 10.19
CA ARG A 214 -11.98 2.83 11.60
C ARG A 214 -11.84 1.51 12.36
N PHE A 215 -12.19 0.40 11.73
CA PHE A 215 -12.02 -0.94 12.29
C PHE A 215 -10.56 -1.28 12.53
N ALA A 216 -9.70 -1.02 11.52
CA ALA A 216 -8.26 -1.23 11.62
C ALA A 216 -7.63 -0.38 12.72
N LYS A 217 -7.99 0.90 12.81
CA LYS A 217 -7.50 1.83 13.85
C LYS A 217 -7.91 1.37 15.26
N ALA A 218 -9.19 0.98 15.45
CA ALA A 218 -9.67 0.46 16.72
C ALA A 218 -8.92 -0.81 17.14
N TYR A 219 -8.70 -1.73 16.20
CA TYR A 219 -7.93 -2.95 16.44
C TYR A 219 -6.45 -2.65 16.76
N MET A 220 -5.82 -1.76 16.02
CA MET A 220 -4.43 -1.34 16.26
C MET A 220 -4.24 -0.83 17.69
N LEU A 221 -5.14 0.03 18.17
CA LEU A 221 -5.08 0.59 19.51
C LEU A 221 -5.32 -0.46 20.60
N ALA A 222 -6.25 -1.39 20.37
CA ALA A 222 -6.63 -2.41 21.35
C ALA A 222 -5.68 -3.61 21.40
N LYS A 223 -5.18 -4.08 20.25
CA LYS A 223 -4.42 -5.34 20.11
C LYS A 223 -2.93 -5.14 19.85
N LYS A 224 -2.54 -3.94 19.42
CA LYS A 224 -1.15 -3.57 19.15
C LYS A 224 -0.40 -4.62 18.28
N PRO A 225 -0.89 -4.92 17.04
CA PRO A 225 -0.20 -5.84 16.15
C PRO A 225 1.19 -5.33 15.75
N LYS A 226 2.14 -6.23 15.54
CA LYS A 226 3.47 -5.91 14.99
C LYS A 226 3.43 -5.69 13.48
N LEU A 227 2.56 -6.43 12.77
CA LEU A 227 2.27 -6.21 11.36
C LEU A 227 0.77 -6.00 11.16
N LEU A 228 0.40 -4.83 10.67
CA LEU A 228 -0.97 -4.49 10.30
C LEU A 228 -1.02 -4.14 8.82
N VAL A 229 -1.89 -4.82 8.07
CA VAL A 229 -2.20 -4.48 6.67
C VAL A 229 -3.59 -3.86 6.61
N ILE A 230 -3.71 -2.72 5.93
CA ILE A 230 -4.98 -2.02 5.68
C ILE A 230 -5.13 -1.83 4.18
N SER A 231 -6.16 -2.43 3.57
CA SER A 231 -6.40 -2.37 2.14
C SER A 231 -7.70 -1.61 1.86
N LEU A 232 -7.57 -0.42 1.25
CA LEU A 232 -8.66 0.47 0.90
C LEU A 232 -9.03 0.24 -0.56
N GLY A 233 -10.34 0.12 -0.86
CA GLY A 233 -10.85 -0.35 -2.15
C GLY A 233 -11.63 0.67 -2.98
N GLU A 234 -12.19 1.74 -2.38
CA GLU A 234 -13.12 2.65 -3.06
C GLU A 234 -12.56 3.27 -4.34
N THR A 235 -11.25 3.50 -4.41
CA THR A 235 -10.61 4.13 -5.58
C THR A 235 -10.73 3.26 -6.83
N ASP A 236 -10.59 1.94 -6.70
CA ASP A 236 -10.75 1.03 -7.83
C ASP A 236 -12.20 0.97 -8.33
N ASP A 237 -13.14 0.81 -7.40
CA ASP A 237 -14.56 0.70 -7.75
C ASP A 237 -15.11 1.99 -8.37
N PHE A 238 -14.78 3.17 -7.81
CA PHE A 238 -15.19 4.44 -8.43
C PHE A 238 -14.56 4.66 -9.80
N ALA A 239 -13.33 4.19 -10.03
CA ALA A 239 -12.74 4.25 -11.35
C ALA A 239 -13.48 3.34 -12.33
N HIS A 240 -13.83 2.11 -11.94
CA HIS A 240 -14.63 1.20 -12.76
C HIS A 240 -16.01 1.79 -13.11
N ASP A 241 -16.62 2.52 -12.18
CA ASP A 241 -17.89 3.24 -12.41
C ASP A 241 -17.72 4.48 -13.29
N GLY A 242 -16.50 4.86 -13.67
CA GLY A 242 -16.21 6.08 -14.44
C GLY A 242 -16.43 7.36 -13.65
N ALA A 243 -16.55 7.29 -12.34
CA ALA A 243 -16.82 8.41 -11.45
C ALA A 243 -15.52 9.07 -10.98
N TYR A 244 -14.86 9.84 -11.86
CA TYR A 244 -13.57 10.46 -11.56
C TYR A 244 -13.62 11.44 -10.39
N ASP A 245 -14.73 12.11 -10.19
CA ASP A 245 -14.95 12.98 -9.03
C ASP A 245 -14.98 12.21 -7.71
N HIS A 246 -15.59 11.03 -7.67
CA HIS A 246 -15.56 10.15 -6.50
C HIS A 246 -14.18 9.50 -6.32
N TYR A 247 -13.52 9.08 -7.40
CA TYR A 247 -12.15 8.56 -7.38
C TYR A 247 -11.17 9.55 -6.74
N LEU A 248 -11.19 10.84 -7.15
CA LEU A 248 -10.33 11.87 -6.55
C LEU A 248 -10.67 12.09 -5.07
N LYS A 249 -11.96 12.12 -4.71
CA LYS A 249 -12.40 12.31 -3.33
C LYS A 249 -12.00 11.15 -2.43
N SER A 250 -12.12 9.91 -2.90
CA SER A 250 -11.69 8.75 -2.12
C SER A 250 -10.16 8.67 -2.00
N ALA A 251 -9.40 9.05 -3.04
CA ALA A 251 -7.95 9.17 -2.95
C ALA A 251 -7.53 10.22 -1.90
N LYS A 252 -8.17 11.40 -1.90
CA LYS A 252 -7.95 12.45 -0.88
C LYS A 252 -8.34 11.96 0.52
N GLN A 253 -9.44 11.25 0.65
CA GLN A 253 -9.89 10.69 1.92
C GLN A 253 -8.92 9.63 2.44
N SER A 254 -8.37 8.79 1.56
CA SER A 254 -7.35 7.79 1.90
C SER A 254 -6.08 8.46 2.41
N ASP A 255 -5.61 9.53 1.78
CA ASP A 255 -4.47 10.33 2.28
C ASP A 255 -4.74 10.91 3.68
N ALA A 256 -5.97 11.38 3.92
CA ALA A 256 -6.39 11.87 5.23
C ALA A 256 -6.42 10.76 6.30
N PHE A 257 -6.88 9.56 5.95
CA PHE A 257 -6.83 8.39 6.84
C PHE A 257 -5.39 7.99 7.16
N ILE A 258 -4.50 7.98 6.17
CA ILE A 258 -3.09 7.66 6.35
C ILE A 258 -2.40 8.70 7.24
N LYS A 259 -2.73 9.99 7.08
CA LYS A 259 -2.26 11.06 7.96
C LYS A 259 -2.70 10.84 9.40
N ASP A 260 -4.00 10.60 9.63
CA ASP A 260 -4.55 10.36 10.98
C ASP A 260 -3.96 9.09 11.60
N LEU A 261 -3.75 8.04 10.80
CA LEU A 261 -3.08 6.81 11.23
C LEU A 261 -1.65 7.09 11.68
N TRP A 262 -0.88 7.85 10.90
CA TRP A 262 0.49 8.24 11.25
C TRP A 262 0.54 9.07 12.53
N GLN A 263 -0.35 10.05 12.68
CA GLN A 263 -0.46 10.83 13.91
C GLN A 263 -0.81 9.96 15.13
N THR A 264 -1.71 9.01 14.95
CA THR A 264 -2.07 8.04 15.99
C THR A 264 -0.88 7.18 16.37
N ILE A 265 -0.13 6.66 15.38
CA ILE A 265 1.11 5.90 15.59
C ILE A 265 2.10 6.72 16.42
N GLN A 266 2.31 8.00 16.09
CA GLN A 266 3.29 8.86 16.77
C GLN A 266 2.86 9.30 18.18
N THR A 267 1.62 9.06 18.57
CA THR A 267 1.10 9.38 19.92
C THR A 267 0.83 8.13 20.76
N THR A 268 0.89 6.93 20.17
CA THR A 268 0.58 5.67 20.87
C THR A 268 1.84 5.05 21.46
N GLU A 269 1.81 4.71 22.75
CA GLU A 269 2.90 3.99 23.42
C GLU A 269 3.16 2.63 22.77
N GLY A 270 4.45 2.31 22.55
CA GLY A 270 4.91 1.10 21.86
C GLY A 270 4.95 1.23 20.33
N TYR A 271 4.24 2.23 19.75
CA TYR A 271 4.27 2.55 18.32
C TYR A 271 5.13 3.77 17.99
N LYS A 272 5.08 4.79 18.84
CA LYS A 272 5.82 6.03 18.67
C LYS A 272 7.31 5.76 18.45
N ASN A 273 7.85 6.28 17.35
CA ASN A 273 9.25 6.11 16.92
C ASN A 273 9.70 4.65 16.67
N ASN A 274 8.78 3.68 16.76
CA ASN A 274 9.06 2.25 16.60
C ASN A 274 8.24 1.63 15.46
N THR A 275 7.52 2.42 14.67
CA THR A 275 6.65 1.93 13.60
C THR A 275 7.04 2.53 12.27
N THR A 276 7.22 1.69 11.26
CA THR A 276 7.36 2.08 9.86
C THR A 276 5.99 1.99 9.18
N LEU A 277 5.63 3.04 8.46
CA LEU A 277 4.45 3.09 7.60
C LEU A 277 4.90 2.94 6.15
N ILE A 278 4.30 1.98 5.44
CA ILE A 278 4.51 1.70 4.01
C ILE A 278 3.18 1.85 3.30
N ILE A 279 3.18 2.47 2.13
CA ILE A 279 1.97 2.73 1.33
C ILE A 279 2.28 2.34 -0.11
N THR A 280 1.37 1.61 -0.77
CA THR A 280 1.51 1.22 -2.18
C THR A 280 0.14 1.00 -2.82
N THR A 281 0.12 0.57 -4.07
CA THR A 281 -1.07 0.12 -4.80
C THR A 281 -0.82 -1.28 -5.35
N ASP A 282 -1.88 -2.04 -5.59
CA ASP A 282 -1.81 -3.42 -6.09
C ASP A 282 -1.66 -3.50 -7.62
N HIS A 283 -2.18 -2.52 -8.35
CA HIS A 283 -1.98 -2.31 -9.79
C HIS A 283 -2.18 -0.84 -10.14
N GLY A 284 -1.77 -0.47 -11.36
CA GLY A 284 -2.11 0.81 -11.96
C GLY A 284 -3.40 0.70 -12.79
N ARG A 285 -3.64 1.70 -13.63
CA ARG A 285 -4.79 1.76 -14.54
C ARG A 285 -4.39 2.38 -15.87
N GLY A 286 -5.29 2.37 -16.83
CA GLY A 286 -5.09 2.98 -18.13
C GLY A 286 -4.56 4.42 -18.06
N SER A 287 -3.61 4.71 -18.94
CA SER A 287 -2.92 6.00 -18.97
C SER A 287 -3.65 7.09 -19.75
N HIS A 288 -4.76 6.76 -20.43
CA HIS A 288 -5.49 7.67 -21.28
C HIS A 288 -6.96 7.79 -20.84
N ALA A 289 -7.63 8.88 -21.24
CA ALA A 289 -9.03 9.11 -20.90
C ALA A 289 -9.99 7.97 -21.34
N LYS A 290 -9.66 7.26 -22.40
CA LYS A 290 -10.48 6.15 -22.92
C LYS A 290 -10.35 4.84 -22.12
N ASP A 291 -9.30 4.70 -21.33
CA ASP A 291 -8.97 3.43 -20.65
C ASP A 291 -8.66 3.57 -19.14
N TRP A 292 -8.66 4.81 -18.60
CA TRP A 292 -8.36 5.06 -17.19
C TRP A 292 -9.25 4.30 -16.20
N GLN A 293 -10.50 3.98 -16.61
CA GLN A 293 -11.44 3.20 -15.81
C GLN A 293 -11.03 1.74 -15.63
N HIS A 294 -10.12 1.27 -16.48
CA HIS A 294 -9.79 -0.14 -16.62
C HIS A 294 -8.33 -0.43 -16.25
N HIS A 295 -8.10 -1.66 -15.91
CA HIS A 295 -6.80 -2.25 -15.73
C HIS A 295 -6.83 -3.67 -16.29
N SER A 296 -5.77 -4.26 -16.61
CA SER A 296 -5.48 -5.65 -16.98
C SER A 296 -4.44 -5.72 -18.09
N SER A 297 -3.65 -6.76 -18.08
CA SER A 297 -2.68 -7.03 -19.14
C SER A 297 -3.35 -7.53 -20.43
N LYS A 298 -2.60 -7.50 -21.54
CA LYS A 298 -2.99 -8.17 -22.78
C LYS A 298 -3.30 -9.66 -22.58
N GLN A 299 -2.51 -10.34 -21.76
CA GLN A 299 -2.69 -11.77 -21.47
C GLN A 299 -4.00 -12.03 -20.71
N ALA A 300 -4.35 -11.17 -19.74
CA ALA A 300 -5.60 -11.30 -19.00
C ALA A 300 -6.82 -11.06 -19.92
N LEU A 301 -6.80 -9.99 -20.72
CA LEU A 301 -7.89 -9.64 -21.64
C LEU A 301 -8.03 -10.63 -22.80
N ALA A 302 -6.97 -11.33 -23.15
CA ALA A 302 -7.01 -12.40 -24.17
C ALA A 302 -7.92 -13.59 -23.77
N LYS A 303 -8.28 -13.72 -22.50
CA LYS A 303 -9.21 -14.75 -22.01
C LYS A 303 -10.67 -14.55 -22.49
N SER A 304 -11.03 -13.33 -22.91
CA SER A 304 -12.38 -13.03 -23.46
C SER A 304 -12.30 -12.40 -24.85
N GLU A 305 -13.29 -12.69 -25.72
CA GLU A 305 -13.38 -12.08 -27.06
C GLU A 305 -13.60 -10.56 -26.96
N GLN A 306 -14.42 -10.13 -26.02
CA GLN A 306 -14.72 -8.71 -25.79
C GLN A 306 -13.46 -7.96 -25.35
N GLY A 307 -12.69 -8.50 -24.42
CA GLY A 307 -11.42 -7.91 -23.95
C GLY A 307 -10.40 -7.75 -25.08
N ARG A 308 -10.21 -8.82 -25.88
CA ARG A 308 -9.31 -8.77 -27.05
C ARG A 308 -9.71 -7.71 -28.07
N LYS A 309 -11.02 -7.53 -28.30
CA LYS A 309 -11.52 -6.53 -29.27
C LYS A 309 -11.40 -5.11 -28.75
N ALA A 310 -11.75 -4.89 -27.48
CA ALA A 310 -11.74 -3.57 -26.87
C ALA A 310 -10.30 -3.05 -26.64
N PHE A 311 -9.41 -3.93 -26.16
CA PHE A 311 -8.04 -3.58 -25.79
C PHE A 311 -7.04 -4.63 -26.30
N PRO A 312 -6.70 -4.63 -27.58
CA PRO A 312 -5.86 -5.67 -28.20
C PRO A 312 -4.42 -5.69 -27.69
N GLU A 313 -3.94 -4.57 -27.13
CA GLU A 313 -2.60 -4.43 -26.53
C GLU A 313 -2.63 -4.49 -24.97
N GLY A 314 -3.77 -4.78 -24.36
CA GLY A 314 -3.97 -4.63 -22.92
C GLY A 314 -4.27 -3.20 -22.53
N ILE A 315 -4.42 -2.95 -21.25
CA ILE A 315 -4.60 -1.62 -20.68
C ILE A 315 -3.22 -1.09 -20.28
N ILE A 316 -2.65 -0.25 -21.15
CA ILE A 316 -1.31 0.32 -20.95
C ILE A 316 -1.28 1.25 -19.75
N GLY A 317 -0.41 0.97 -18.79
CA GLY A 317 -0.30 1.68 -17.51
C GLY A 317 -0.80 0.88 -16.31
N SER A 318 -1.51 -0.24 -16.54
CA SER A 318 -1.97 -1.12 -15.45
C SER A 318 -0.81 -1.74 -14.66
N GLU A 319 0.35 -1.88 -15.28
CA GLU A 319 1.58 -2.34 -14.65
C GLU A 319 2.29 -1.27 -13.82
N HIS A 320 1.95 0.00 -14.00
CA HIS A 320 2.67 1.12 -13.38
C HIS A 320 2.14 1.40 -11.98
N ILE A 321 2.94 1.13 -10.99
CA ILE A 321 2.62 1.33 -9.58
C ILE A 321 3.58 2.31 -8.91
N TRP A 322 3.31 2.61 -7.66
CA TRP A 322 4.09 3.50 -6.82
C TRP A 322 4.23 2.94 -5.40
N PHE A 323 5.19 3.50 -4.66
CA PHE A 323 5.49 3.10 -3.29
C PHE A 323 5.92 4.34 -2.50
N ALA A 324 5.49 4.42 -1.25
CA ALA A 324 5.92 5.47 -0.33
C ALA A 324 6.13 4.86 1.06
N ALA A 325 7.12 5.35 1.80
CA ALA A 325 7.38 4.86 3.14
C ALA A 325 8.00 5.93 4.04
N ILE A 326 7.67 5.86 5.33
CA ILE A 326 8.18 6.74 6.38
C ILE A 326 8.34 5.96 7.69
N GLY A 327 9.36 6.27 8.46
CA GLY A 327 9.56 5.66 9.79
C GLY A 327 11.00 5.33 10.09
N PRO A 328 11.26 4.67 11.23
CA PRO A 328 12.61 4.45 11.73
C PRO A 328 13.48 3.58 10.81
N ALA A 329 12.88 2.60 10.10
CA ALA A 329 13.61 1.72 9.17
C ALA A 329 13.86 2.36 7.79
N ILE A 330 13.28 3.55 7.51
CA ILE A 330 13.29 4.16 6.18
C ILE A 330 14.30 5.31 6.11
N LYS A 331 15.06 5.35 5.00
CA LYS A 331 15.93 6.49 4.66
C LYS A 331 15.10 7.72 4.32
N THR A 332 15.58 8.90 4.65
CA THR A 332 15.00 10.18 4.24
C THR A 332 15.61 10.60 2.90
N THR A 333 15.24 9.91 1.83
CA THR A 333 15.78 10.12 0.48
C THR A 333 14.88 10.98 -0.40
N GLY A 334 13.60 11.14 -0.03
CA GLY A 334 12.62 11.75 -0.91
C GLY A 334 12.32 10.86 -2.11
N LEU A 335 12.28 11.43 -3.32
CA LEU A 335 12.10 10.67 -4.55
C LEU A 335 13.33 9.79 -4.84
N VAL A 336 13.09 8.49 -4.94
CA VAL A 336 14.12 7.49 -5.26
C VAL A 336 14.13 7.23 -6.75
N THR A 337 15.30 7.35 -7.36
CA THR A 337 15.54 6.99 -8.76
C THR A 337 16.54 5.85 -8.84
N THR A 338 16.27 4.87 -9.69
CA THR A 338 17.13 3.70 -9.88
C THR A 338 17.40 3.46 -11.37
N LYS A 339 18.53 2.81 -11.68
CA LYS A 339 18.81 2.37 -13.05
C LYS A 339 17.89 1.24 -13.49
N THR A 340 17.52 0.38 -12.54
CA THR A 340 16.64 -0.77 -12.77
C THR A 340 15.26 -0.46 -12.21
N GLU A 341 14.21 -0.78 -12.94
CA GLU A 341 12.84 -0.64 -12.49
C GLU A 341 12.57 -1.55 -11.28
N LEU A 342 12.03 -0.97 -10.21
CA LEU A 342 11.65 -1.72 -9.00
C LEU A 342 10.36 -2.50 -9.25
N LYS A 343 10.14 -3.54 -8.44
CA LYS A 343 9.04 -4.48 -8.65
C LYS A 343 8.16 -4.65 -7.41
N GLN A 344 6.89 -4.90 -7.65
CA GLN A 344 5.88 -5.11 -6.59
C GLN A 344 6.24 -6.28 -5.67
N ALA A 345 6.81 -7.36 -6.21
CA ALA A 345 7.25 -8.51 -5.43
C ALA A 345 8.28 -8.18 -4.34
N GLN A 346 8.95 -7.01 -4.43
CA GLN A 346 9.91 -6.58 -3.42
C GLN A 346 9.25 -6.04 -2.13
N VAL A 347 7.93 -5.79 -2.14
CA VAL A 347 7.20 -5.17 -1.02
C VAL A 347 7.23 -6.06 0.23
N ALA A 348 6.92 -7.36 0.10
CA ALA A 348 6.93 -8.27 1.26
C ALA A 348 8.29 -8.31 1.95
N ALA A 349 9.37 -8.48 1.17
CA ALA A 349 10.73 -8.49 1.70
C ALA A 349 11.11 -7.15 2.34
N THR A 350 10.63 -6.02 1.80
CA THR A 350 10.85 -4.69 2.38
C THR A 350 10.14 -4.55 3.72
N VAL A 351 8.91 -5.04 3.85
CA VAL A 351 8.14 -5.09 5.12
C VAL A 351 8.88 -5.94 6.15
N LEU A 352 9.31 -7.15 5.79
CA LEU A 352 10.04 -8.05 6.69
C LEU A 352 11.37 -7.45 7.14
N THR A 353 12.15 -6.88 6.22
CA THR A 353 13.42 -6.21 6.57
C THR A 353 13.18 -5.00 7.48
N ALA A 354 12.12 -4.24 7.26
CA ALA A 354 11.75 -3.13 8.15
C ALA A 354 11.38 -3.60 9.56
N LEU A 355 10.84 -4.82 9.72
CA LEU A 355 10.60 -5.48 11.01
C LEU A 355 11.89 -6.04 11.65
N GLY A 356 13.01 -6.06 10.93
CA GLY A 356 14.27 -6.66 11.39
C GLY A 356 14.43 -8.13 11.04
N GLU A 357 13.50 -8.67 10.24
CA GLU A 357 13.52 -10.06 9.80
C GLU A 357 14.39 -10.25 8.55
N ASN A 358 14.91 -11.45 8.36
CA ASN A 358 15.59 -11.82 7.12
C ASN A 358 14.63 -12.51 6.15
N PRO A 359 14.19 -11.83 5.07
CA PRO A 359 13.21 -12.39 4.14
C PRO A 359 13.64 -13.71 3.50
N GLN A 360 14.92 -13.86 3.21
CA GLN A 360 15.46 -15.06 2.56
C GLN A 360 15.47 -16.28 3.50
N THR A 361 15.55 -16.06 4.80
CA THR A 361 15.41 -17.14 5.80
C THR A 361 13.96 -17.52 6.00
N ILE A 362 13.05 -16.55 5.94
CA ILE A 362 11.60 -16.76 6.08
C ILE A 362 11.04 -17.46 4.85
N ASN A 363 11.33 -16.97 3.66
CA ASN A 363 10.94 -17.60 2.40
C ASN A 363 11.94 -17.25 1.28
N PRO A 364 12.78 -18.20 0.86
CA PRO A 364 13.81 -17.96 -0.17
C PRO A 364 13.24 -17.66 -1.58
N LYS A 365 11.93 -17.82 -1.81
CA LYS A 365 11.28 -17.42 -3.07
C LYS A 365 11.01 -15.94 -3.17
N MET A 366 11.06 -15.20 -2.06
CA MET A 366 10.78 -13.75 -2.06
C MET A 366 11.82 -13.00 -2.90
N ALA A 367 11.35 -12.01 -3.64
CA ALA A 367 12.23 -11.02 -4.27
C ALA A 367 13.03 -10.26 -3.19
N PRO A 368 14.21 -9.72 -3.52
CA PRO A 368 14.99 -8.95 -2.56
C PRO A 368 14.26 -7.68 -2.15
N ALA A 369 14.45 -7.23 -0.91
CA ALA A 369 13.88 -5.98 -0.41
C ALA A 369 14.35 -4.77 -1.24
N ILE A 370 13.59 -3.68 -1.21
CA ILE A 370 13.95 -2.39 -1.85
C ILE A 370 15.03 -1.72 -0.98
N ALA A 371 16.30 -2.05 -1.25
CA ALA A 371 17.44 -1.58 -0.47
C ALA A 371 17.61 -0.05 -0.51
N GLU A 372 17.11 0.59 -1.56
CA GLU A 372 17.19 2.05 -1.76
C GLU A 372 16.41 2.82 -0.70
N VAL A 373 15.36 2.26 -0.14
CA VAL A 373 14.52 2.90 0.88
C VAL A 373 14.88 2.51 2.31
N LEU A 374 15.56 1.38 2.51
CA LEU A 374 15.90 0.85 3.84
C LEU A 374 17.22 1.43 4.38
N LYS A 375 17.27 1.67 5.70
CA LYS A 375 18.51 2.12 6.39
C LYS A 375 19.53 1.02 6.50
#